data_86703bf9719676e65f08f8a295f50000
#
_entry.id   86703bf9719676e65f08f8a295f50000
#
_cell.length_a   1.000
_cell.length_b   1.000
_cell.length_c   1.000
_cell.angle_alpha   90.00
_cell.angle_beta   90.00
_cell.angle_gamma   90.00
#
_symmetry.space_group_name_H-M   'P 1'
#
loop_
_entity.id
_entity.type
_entity.pdbx_description
1 polymer ?
#
loop_
_entity_poly.entity_id
_entity_poly.type
_entity_poly.pdbx_seq_one_letter_code
_entity_poly.pdbx_strand_id
1 'polypeptide(L)'
;MRKLFFALLFLFSLGSNAQKEVVLRINHSLNGNPFNYNQNFDIDGTVSYFTRLQYYLSSIQIHHDGGQITPLSNVYVLASGHIKNYPLGNYSFNQIQSISFDVGVDQTANSGNTVNYPSQHPLGPQSPPMDWGWPSGYFFVVSDGYTDSNNDGNPNAPFSLQALGNQMLTSVDPXIVSPVNSNDTIYIDLIANADKFLYGLDXDAVGIDXSXXPNXLAMXNNAINMNVFEAGNLSMSVQDXSNKNXVYVDYTLXXAPTFNYHFNSSSKVTIDIYNIDGKHILQEXNLTHEGSYFPLKEFXSGXYIIXLNNGKEKITKKFTITQ
;
A
#
# COMPACT_ATOMS: atom_id res chain seq x y z
N MET A 1 34.66 19.22 66.25
CA MET A 1 34.88 18.33 65.08
C MET A 1 33.57 18.31 64.25
N ARG A 2 33.55 19.04 63.13
CA ARG A 2 32.38 19.10 62.20
C ARG A 2 32.54 17.98 61.19
N LYS A 3 31.64 17.00 61.21
CA LYS A 3 31.59 15.94 60.20
C LYS A 3 30.91 16.50 58.92
N LEU A 4 31.68 16.63 57.86
CA LEU A 4 31.16 16.99 56.56
C LEU A 4 30.54 15.73 55.94
N PHE A 5 29.23 15.74 55.73
CA PHE A 5 28.52 14.69 54.96
C PHE A 5 28.59 15.04 53.49
N PHE A 6 29.36 14.28 52.72
CA PHE A 6 29.36 14.39 51.27
C PHE A 6 28.18 13.57 50.74
N ALA A 7 27.14 14.23 50.26
CA ALA A 7 26.05 13.58 49.56
C ALA A 7 26.46 13.39 48.10
N LEU A 8 26.72 12.15 47.71
CA LEU A 8 27.00 11.80 46.32
C LEU A 8 25.69 11.79 45.53
N LEU A 9 25.46 12.83 44.74
CA LEU A 9 24.27 12.92 43.87
C LEU A 9 24.53 12.04 42.62
N PHE A 10 23.90 10.88 42.55
CA PHE A 10 23.92 10.03 41.38
C PHE A 10 22.94 10.64 40.35
N LEU A 11 23.47 11.36 39.40
CA LEU A 11 22.70 11.83 38.24
C LEU A 11 22.48 10.62 37.31
N PHE A 12 21.34 9.99 37.44
CA PHE A 12 20.86 9.07 36.40
C PHE A 12 20.49 9.91 35.18
N SER A 13 21.35 9.93 34.17
CA SER A 13 20.98 10.42 32.88
C SER A 13 19.96 9.41 32.29
N LEU A 14 18.68 9.70 32.40
CA LEU A 14 17.66 9.01 31.59
C LEU A 14 17.94 9.45 30.17
N GLY A 15 18.62 8.63 29.41
CA GLY A 15 18.76 8.82 28.00
C GLY A 15 17.35 8.73 27.39
N SER A 16 16.74 9.86 27.10
CA SER A 16 15.49 9.84 26.32
C SER A 16 15.88 9.55 24.87
N ASN A 17 15.60 8.36 24.41
CA ASN A 17 15.68 8.07 22.99
C ASN A 17 14.62 8.91 22.29
N ALA A 18 15.05 9.76 21.37
CA ALA A 18 14.12 10.53 20.55
C ALA A 18 13.27 9.55 19.75
N GLN A 19 11.97 9.83 19.70
CA GLN A 19 11.07 9.06 18.84
C GLN A 19 11.46 9.27 17.38
N LYS A 20 11.43 8.20 16.60
CA LYS A 20 11.63 8.23 15.16
C LYS A 20 10.33 7.78 14.47
N GLU A 21 10.07 8.36 13.32
CA GLU A 21 8.99 7.87 12.47
C GLU A 21 9.35 6.47 11.97
N VAL A 22 8.42 5.53 12.12
CA VAL A 22 8.56 4.18 11.55
C VAL A 22 7.73 4.13 10.27
N VAL A 23 8.37 3.78 9.16
CA VAL A 23 7.72 3.70 7.85
C VAL A 23 7.88 2.27 7.33
N LEU A 24 6.75 1.63 7.04
CA LEU A 24 6.72 0.36 6.33
C LEU A 24 6.83 0.67 4.83
N ARG A 25 7.85 0.10 4.17
CA ARG A 25 7.98 0.19 2.71
C ARG A 25 7.63 -1.16 2.10
N ILE A 26 6.64 -1.18 1.21
CA ILE A 26 6.22 -2.41 0.53
C ILE A 26 6.62 -2.29 -0.94
N ASN A 27 7.54 -3.14 -1.37
CA ASN A 27 8.00 -3.23 -2.76
C ASN A 27 7.24 -4.36 -3.44
N HIS A 28 6.24 -4.01 -4.22
CA HIS A 28 5.46 -5.03 -4.94
C HIS A 28 6.26 -5.59 -6.12
N SER A 29 6.13 -6.90 -6.33
CA SER A 29 6.77 -7.59 -7.46
C SER A 29 5.77 -8.47 -8.22
N LEU A 30 6.09 -8.77 -9.48
CA LEU A 30 5.40 -9.72 -10.35
C LEU A 30 6.44 -10.67 -10.93
N ASN A 31 6.36 -11.94 -10.61
CA ASN A 31 7.35 -12.95 -11.02
C ASN A 31 8.81 -12.46 -10.80
N GLY A 32 9.05 -11.84 -9.63
CA GLY A 32 10.38 -11.33 -9.25
C GLY A 32 10.81 -10.02 -9.91
N ASN A 33 9.97 -9.39 -10.72
CA ASN A 33 10.23 -8.09 -11.36
C ASN A 33 9.41 -7.00 -10.67
N PRO A 34 9.84 -5.73 -10.73
CA PRO A 34 9.04 -4.64 -10.15
C PRO A 34 7.62 -4.61 -10.70
N PHE A 35 6.66 -4.42 -9.80
CA PHE A 35 5.23 -4.38 -10.14
C PHE A 35 4.89 -3.16 -10.99
N ASN A 36 4.11 -3.38 -12.03
CA ASN A 36 3.43 -2.31 -12.78
C ASN A 36 2.03 -2.78 -13.18
N TYR A 37 1.05 -1.92 -13.08
CA TYR A 37 -0.28 -2.21 -13.60
C TYR A 37 -0.22 -2.33 -15.13
N ASN A 38 -1.07 -3.18 -15.67
CA ASN A 38 -1.16 -3.46 -17.11
C ASN A 38 0.13 -4.05 -17.70
N GLN A 39 0.97 -4.62 -16.85
CA GLN A 39 2.17 -5.37 -17.27
C GLN A 39 1.84 -6.86 -17.22
N ASN A 40 2.05 -7.54 -18.32
CA ASN A 40 1.85 -8.99 -18.41
C ASN A 40 2.78 -9.74 -17.46
N PHE A 41 2.25 -10.74 -16.79
CA PHE A 41 2.99 -11.67 -15.95
C PHE A 41 2.35 -13.06 -16.07
N ASP A 42 3.06 -14.07 -15.61
CA ASP A 42 2.59 -15.46 -15.68
C ASP A 42 1.97 -15.89 -14.36
N ILE A 43 0.78 -16.49 -14.41
CA ILE A 43 0.16 -17.20 -13.29
C ILE A 43 -0.03 -18.67 -13.72
N ASP A 44 0.82 -19.55 -13.22
CA ASP A 44 0.72 -20.99 -13.46
C ASP A 44 0.60 -21.33 -14.95
N GLY A 45 1.32 -20.59 -15.81
CA GLY A 45 1.33 -20.80 -17.26
C GLY A 45 0.31 -19.97 -18.03
N THR A 46 -0.47 -19.10 -17.36
CA THR A 46 -1.47 -18.25 -18.01
C THR A 46 -1.04 -16.78 -17.90
N VAL A 47 -0.98 -16.09 -19.05
CA VAL A 47 -0.61 -14.68 -19.10
C VAL A 47 -1.74 -13.83 -18.55
N SER A 48 -1.40 -12.93 -17.62
CA SER A 48 -2.38 -12.07 -16.96
C SER A 48 -1.79 -10.68 -16.71
N TYR A 49 -2.63 -9.70 -16.36
CA TYR A 49 -2.16 -8.43 -15.81
C TYR A 49 -3.17 -7.87 -14.81
N PHE A 50 -2.65 -7.12 -13.83
CA PHE A 50 -3.50 -6.40 -12.86
C PHE A 50 -3.89 -5.03 -13.40
N THR A 51 -5.15 -4.66 -13.19
CA THR A 51 -5.64 -3.27 -13.30
C THR A 51 -5.83 -2.65 -11.93
N ARG A 52 -6.00 -3.48 -10.89
CA ARG A 52 -6.13 -3.03 -9.50
C ARG A 52 -5.57 -4.11 -8.58
N LEU A 53 -4.79 -3.67 -7.59
CA LEU A 53 -4.38 -4.50 -6.46
C LEU A 53 -4.38 -3.60 -5.23
N GLN A 54 -5.25 -3.91 -4.28
CA GLN A 54 -5.33 -3.21 -2.98
C GLN A 54 -5.61 -4.22 -1.89
N TYR A 55 -4.99 -4.02 -0.73
CA TYR A 55 -5.24 -4.89 0.42
C TYR A 55 -4.98 -4.13 1.73
N TYR A 56 -5.67 -4.57 2.78
CA TYR A 56 -5.45 -4.02 4.10
C TYR A 56 -4.41 -4.84 4.86
N LEU A 57 -3.63 -4.13 5.69
CA LEU A 57 -2.86 -4.74 6.77
C LEU A 57 -3.37 -4.14 8.08
N SER A 58 -3.62 -5.01 9.06
CA SER A 58 -4.08 -4.64 10.40
C SER A 58 -3.34 -5.45 11.46
N SER A 59 -3.63 -5.20 12.73
CA SER A 59 -3.03 -5.93 13.85
C SER A 59 -1.49 -5.94 13.79
N ILE A 60 -0.90 -4.85 13.29
CA ILE A 60 0.55 -4.77 13.08
C ILE A 60 1.28 -4.82 14.42
N GLN A 61 2.30 -5.66 14.53
CA GLN A 61 3.15 -5.77 15.72
C GLN A 61 4.61 -5.64 15.32
N ILE A 62 5.34 -4.83 16.07
CA ILE A 62 6.78 -4.68 15.90
C ILE A 62 7.48 -5.45 17.04
N HIS A 63 8.35 -6.38 16.66
CA HIS A 63 9.21 -7.11 17.58
C HIS A 63 10.55 -6.38 17.64
N HIS A 64 11.00 -5.99 18.84
CA HIS A 64 12.15 -5.08 18.96
C HIS A 64 12.92 -5.28 20.28
N ASP A 65 14.08 -4.68 20.35
CA ASP A 65 14.89 -4.50 21.57
C ASP A 65 15.03 -5.78 22.41
N GLY A 66 15.36 -6.88 21.73
CA GLY A 66 15.68 -8.14 22.40
C GLY A 66 14.47 -8.92 22.89
N GLY A 67 13.34 -8.86 22.18
CA GLY A 67 12.18 -9.70 22.42
C GLY A 67 10.95 -8.96 22.94
N GLN A 68 10.99 -7.65 22.96
CA GLN A 68 9.77 -6.86 23.24
C GLN A 68 8.85 -6.88 22.02
N ILE A 69 7.54 -6.81 22.25
CA ILE A 69 6.54 -6.76 21.20
C ILE A 69 5.63 -5.57 21.47
N THR A 70 5.55 -4.67 20.50
CA THR A 70 4.64 -3.51 20.55
C THR A 70 3.57 -3.66 19.49
N PRO A 71 2.31 -3.93 19.90
CA PRO A 71 1.19 -3.86 18.96
C PRO A 71 0.92 -2.40 18.61
N LEU A 72 0.77 -2.10 17.32
CA LEU A 72 0.48 -0.75 16.84
C LEU A 72 -1.04 -0.54 16.81
N SER A 73 -1.56 -0.03 17.92
CA SER A 73 -3.02 0.14 18.09
C SER A 73 -3.58 1.17 17.12
N ASN A 74 -4.65 0.82 16.44
CA ASN A 74 -5.35 1.71 15.49
C ASN A 74 -4.49 2.11 14.28
N VAL A 75 -3.45 1.35 13.98
CA VAL A 75 -2.64 1.54 12.77
C VAL A 75 -3.12 0.55 11.71
N TYR A 76 -3.57 1.08 10.59
CA TYR A 76 -4.03 0.33 9.43
C TYR A 76 -3.23 0.80 8.20
N VAL A 77 -2.95 -0.12 7.32
CA VAL A 77 -2.33 0.18 6.03
C VAL A 77 -3.31 -0.26 4.94
N LEU A 78 -3.63 0.64 4.02
CA LEU A 78 -4.27 0.26 2.76
C LEU A 78 -3.18 0.25 1.70
N ALA A 79 -2.67 -0.92 1.40
CA ALA A 79 -1.59 -1.11 0.44
C ALA A 79 -2.13 -1.16 -0.98
N SER A 80 -1.37 -0.64 -1.93
CA SER A 80 -1.65 -0.74 -3.36
C SER A 80 -0.35 -0.95 -4.14
N GLY A 81 -0.48 -1.47 -5.36
CA GLY A 81 0.67 -1.86 -6.15
C GLY A 81 1.71 -0.77 -6.44
N HIS A 82 1.33 0.50 -6.34
CA HIS A 82 2.26 1.62 -6.63
C HIS A 82 2.73 2.38 -5.40
N ILE A 83 1.99 2.32 -4.30
CA ILE A 83 2.37 3.05 -3.08
C ILE A 83 3.40 2.21 -2.33
N LYS A 84 4.52 2.82 -1.98
CA LYS A 84 5.59 2.12 -1.27
C LYS A 84 5.62 2.42 0.23
N ASN A 85 5.39 3.67 0.60
CA ASN A 85 5.66 4.16 1.96
C ASN A 85 4.37 4.30 2.76
N TYR A 86 4.33 3.61 3.90
CA TYR A 86 3.19 3.62 4.82
C TYR A 86 3.68 4.01 6.21
N PRO A 87 3.47 5.27 6.62
CA PRO A 87 3.85 5.70 7.97
C PRO A 87 3.07 4.91 9.04
N LEU A 88 3.79 4.32 9.98
CA LEU A 88 3.18 3.56 11.08
C LEU A 88 3.09 4.37 12.38
N GLY A 89 3.76 5.53 12.46
CA GLY A 89 3.78 6.40 13.62
C GLY A 89 5.18 6.61 14.18
N ASN A 90 5.26 7.26 15.34
CA ASN A 90 6.53 7.64 15.99
C ASN A 90 6.77 6.77 17.22
N TYR A 91 7.94 6.13 17.27
CA TYR A 91 8.28 5.17 18.32
C TYR A 91 9.76 5.32 18.75
N SER A 92 10.06 4.89 19.97
CA SER A 92 11.43 4.91 20.53
C SER A 92 12.07 3.52 20.48
N PHE A 93 12.02 2.86 19.31
CA PHE A 93 12.67 1.55 19.14
C PHE A 93 14.18 1.75 18.91
N ASN A 94 15.02 0.96 19.60
CA ASN A 94 16.45 0.95 19.34
C ASN A 94 16.80 -0.01 18.20
N GLN A 95 16.17 -1.19 18.21
CA GLN A 95 16.43 -2.22 17.19
C GLN A 95 15.14 -2.97 16.89
N ILE A 96 14.64 -2.82 15.70
CA ILE A 96 13.51 -3.61 15.20
C ILE A 96 14.06 -4.93 14.64
N GLN A 97 13.43 -6.05 14.99
CA GLN A 97 13.89 -7.41 14.66
C GLN A 97 12.95 -8.09 13.67
N SER A 98 11.62 -7.91 13.86
CA SER A 98 10.64 -8.48 12.93
C SER A 98 9.33 -7.69 13.01
N ILE A 99 8.50 -7.91 11.99
CA ILE A 99 7.16 -7.33 11.89
C ILE A 99 6.18 -8.47 11.61
N SER A 100 5.02 -8.44 12.27
CA SER A 100 3.90 -9.32 11.96
C SER A 100 2.63 -8.50 11.77
N PHE A 101 1.68 -9.04 11.04
CA PHE A 101 0.43 -8.35 10.73
C PHE A 101 -0.62 -9.33 10.22
N ASP A 102 -1.86 -8.88 10.21
CA ASP A 102 -2.95 -9.58 9.53
C ASP A 102 -3.18 -8.95 8.15
N VAL A 103 -3.42 -9.77 7.13
CA VAL A 103 -3.96 -9.33 5.85
C VAL A 103 -5.47 -9.25 6.00
N GLY A 104 -5.99 -8.04 5.89
CA GLY A 104 -7.39 -7.75 6.13
C GLY A 104 -7.60 -6.70 7.20
N VAL A 105 -8.83 -6.58 7.67
CA VAL A 105 -9.24 -5.63 8.71
C VAL A 105 -9.71 -6.45 9.93
N ASP A 106 -9.16 -6.13 11.10
CA ASP A 106 -9.52 -6.83 12.33
C ASP A 106 -11.04 -6.76 12.59
N GLN A 107 -11.55 -7.75 13.29
CA GLN A 107 -13.00 -7.93 13.48
C GLN A 107 -13.70 -6.70 14.09
N THR A 108 -13.03 -5.99 15.00
CA THR A 108 -13.62 -4.83 15.65
C THR A 108 -13.83 -3.70 14.63
N ALA A 109 -12.79 -3.37 13.87
CA ALA A 109 -12.86 -2.34 12.84
C ALA A 109 -13.77 -2.76 11.68
N ASN A 110 -13.73 -4.05 11.30
CA ASN A 110 -14.58 -4.57 10.22
C ASN A 110 -16.08 -4.53 10.57
N SER A 111 -16.41 -4.44 11.85
CA SER A 111 -17.80 -4.26 12.30
C SER A 111 -18.23 -2.79 12.32
N GLY A 112 -17.27 -1.85 12.12
CA GLY A 112 -17.53 -0.41 12.05
C GLY A 112 -17.94 0.04 10.65
N ASN A 113 -18.18 1.33 10.47
CA ASN A 113 -18.60 1.90 9.19
C ASN A 113 -17.55 2.91 8.70
N THR A 114 -17.23 2.90 7.41
CA THR A 114 -16.24 3.78 6.79
C THR A 114 -16.49 5.27 7.09
N VAL A 115 -17.75 5.69 7.20
CA VAL A 115 -18.10 7.09 7.48
C VAL A 115 -17.64 7.58 8.87
N ASN A 116 -17.26 6.65 9.75
CA ASN A 116 -16.75 7.00 11.08
C ASN A 116 -15.28 7.47 11.04
N TYR A 117 -14.62 7.34 9.90
CA TYR A 117 -13.22 7.70 9.72
C TYR A 117 -13.07 8.87 8.73
N PRO A 118 -12.07 9.74 8.92
CA PRO A 118 -11.76 10.75 7.90
C PRO A 118 -11.43 10.11 6.54
N SER A 119 -11.65 10.84 5.46
CA SER A 119 -11.41 10.33 4.09
C SER A 119 -9.95 9.92 3.83
N GLN A 120 -8.99 10.53 4.58
CA GLN A 120 -7.57 10.19 4.44
C GLN A 120 -7.17 8.96 5.28
N HIS A 121 -8.06 8.48 6.15
CA HIS A 121 -7.79 7.31 6.97
C HIS A 121 -7.91 6.05 6.10
N PRO A 122 -7.03 5.04 6.25
CA PRO A 122 -7.17 3.81 5.46
C PRO A 122 -8.56 3.17 5.54
N LEU A 123 -9.22 3.25 6.69
CA LEU A 123 -10.57 2.71 6.89
C LEU A 123 -11.67 3.73 6.53
N GLY A 124 -11.33 4.93 6.08
CA GLY A 124 -12.31 5.92 5.62
C GLY A 124 -12.86 5.58 4.24
N PRO A 125 -13.82 6.37 3.74
CA PRO A 125 -14.35 6.17 2.38
C PRO A 125 -13.23 6.23 1.34
N GLN A 126 -13.09 5.18 0.56
CA GLN A 126 -12.06 5.05 -0.48
C GLN A 126 -12.69 5.22 -1.88
N SER A 127 -11.84 5.58 -2.85
CA SER A 127 -12.20 5.58 -4.27
C SER A 127 -11.07 4.95 -5.08
N PRO A 128 -11.30 3.79 -5.72
CA PRO A 128 -12.56 3.01 -5.70
C PRO A 128 -12.87 2.49 -4.30
N PRO A 129 -14.13 2.16 -4.01
CA PRO A 129 -14.51 1.68 -2.68
C PRO A 129 -13.71 0.45 -2.24
N MET A 130 -13.38 0.42 -0.95
CA MET A 130 -12.76 -0.73 -0.30
C MET A 130 -13.73 -1.34 0.72
N ASP A 131 -15.03 -1.23 0.46
CA ASP A 131 -16.09 -1.84 1.26
C ASP A 131 -17.29 -2.18 0.37
N TRP A 132 -18.04 -3.19 0.78
CA TRP A 132 -19.28 -3.60 0.10
C TRP A 132 -20.51 -2.85 0.65
N GLY A 133 -20.29 -1.94 1.57
CA GLY A 133 -21.35 -1.32 2.35
C GLY A 133 -21.70 -2.20 3.55
N TRP A 134 -22.50 -1.66 4.45
CA TRP A 134 -22.77 -2.31 5.73
C TRP A 134 -24.01 -3.20 5.63
N PRO A 135 -24.03 -4.42 6.22
CA PRO A 135 -23.08 -4.96 7.21
C PRO A 135 -21.96 -5.85 6.66
N SER A 136 -21.70 -5.84 5.36
CA SER A 136 -20.72 -6.76 4.74
C SER A 136 -19.26 -6.41 5.08
N GLY A 137 -18.97 -5.14 5.39
CA GLY A 137 -17.64 -4.70 5.84
C GLY A 137 -16.69 -4.41 4.70
N TYR A 138 -15.39 -4.44 5.03
CA TYR A 138 -14.31 -4.08 4.11
C TYR A 138 -13.95 -5.24 3.19
N PHE A 139 -13.47 -4.89 1.99
CA PHE A 139 -12.70 -5.83 1.16
C PHE A 139 -11.29 -5.94 1.75
N PHE A 140 -10.88 -7.14 2.10
CA PHE A 140 -9.57 -7.39 2.70
C PHE A 140 -8.46 -7.38 1.65
N VAL A 141 -8.75 -8.01 0.50
CA VAL A 141 -7.90 -7.97 -0.70
C VAL A 141 -8.81 -7.77 -1.90
N VAL A 142 -8.42 -6.85 -2.78
CA VAL A 142 -9.04 -6.64 -4.10
C VAL A 142 -7.97 -6.88 -5.15
N SER A 143 -8.28 -7.74 -6.11
CA SER A 143 -7.42 -8.07 -7.23
C SER A 143 -8.27 -8.08 -8.50
N ASP A 144 -8.11 -7.03 -9.32
CA ASP A 144 -8.82 -6.93 -10.60
C ASP A 144 -7.79 -6.95 -11.74
N GLY A 145 -8.18 -7.54 -12.87
CA GLY A 145 -7.29 -7.62 -14.03
C GLY A 145 -7.89 -8.36 -15.20
N TYR A 146 -7.00 -8.83 -16.06
CA TYR A 146 -7.36 -9.63 -17.22
C TYR A 146 -6.44 -10.85 -17.30
N THR A 147 -6.99 -11.95 -17.80
CA THR A 147 -6.27 -13.21 -18.01
C THR A 147 -6.48 -13.69 -19.46
N ASP A 148 -5.53 -14.43 -19.98
CA ASP A 148 -5.55 -14.97 -21.33
C ASP A 148 -6.37 -16.27 -21.36
N SER A 149 -7.66 -16.16 -21.67
CA SER A 149 -8.59 -17.31 -21.67
C SER A 149 -8.49 -18.17 -22.93
N ASN A 150 -7.91 -17.63 -24.00
CA ASN A 150 -7.83 -18.35 -25.28
C ASN A 150 -6.40 -18.81 -25.62
N ASN A 151 -5.45 -18.58 -24.72
CA ASN A 151 -4.04 -18.97 -24.84
C ASN A 151 -3.34 -18.40 -26.10
N ASP A 152 -3.68 -17.15 -26.46
CA ASP A 152 -3.02 -16.48 -27.59
C ASP A 152 -1.91 -15.51 -27.14
N GLY A 153 -1.65 -15.44 -25.83
CA GLY A 153 -0.64 -14.57 -25.23
C GLY A 153 -1.14 -13.17 -24.89
N ASN A 154 -2.44 -12.90 -25.12
CA ASN A 154 -3.03 -11.57 -24.89
C ASN A 154 -4.20 -11.68 -23.90
N PRO A 155 -4.06 -11.18 -22.67
CA PRO A 155 -5.16 -11.23 -21.69
C PRO A 155 -6.43 -10.55 -22.21
N ASN A 156 -7.53 -11.30 -22.27
CA ASN A 156 -8.78 -10.90 -22.91
C ASN A 156 -10.02 -11.09 -22.02
N ALA A 157 -9.92 -11.90 -20.97
CA ALA A 157 -11.02 -12.20 -20.05
C ALA A 157 -10.82 -11.44 -18.73
N PRO A 158 -11.78 -10.60 -18.31
CA PRO A 158 -11.63 -9.87 -17.05
C PRO A 158 -11.81 -10.78 -15.84
N PHE A 159 -11.02 -10.54 -14.80
CA PHE A 159 -11.25 -11.12 -13.47
C PHE A 159 -11.36 -10.02 -12.41
N SER A 160 -12.14 -10.27 -11.35
CA SER A 160 -12.26 -9.40 -10.19
C SER A 160 -12.48 -10.27 -8.95
N LEU A 161 -11.51 -10.26 -8.06
CA LEU A 161 -11.52 -11.05 -6.83
C LEU A 161 -11.52 -10.09 -5.64
N GLN A 162 -12.60 -10.10 -4.86
CA GLN A 162 -12.79 -9.17 -3.74
C GLN A 162 -13.09 -9.96 -2.47
N ALA A 163 -12.04 -10.26 -1.70
CA ALA A 163 -12.15 -11.03 -0.46
C ALA A 163 -12.74 -10.18 0.66
N LEU A 164 -13.78 -10.65 1.31
CA LEU A 164 -14.45 -9.95 2.42
C LEU A 164 -14.94 -10.93 3.48
N GLY A 165 -15.12 -10.42 4.69
CA GLY A 165 -15.64 -11.21 5.81
C GLY A 165 -14.55 -11.64 6.78
N ASN A 166 -14.89 -11.69 8.09
CA ASN A 166 -13.93 -11.94 9.17
C ASN A 166 -13.16 -13.27 9.01
N GLN A 167 -13.78 -14.26 8.37
CA GLN A 167 -13.13 -15.55 8.12
C GLN A 167 -11.97 -15.47 7.11
N MET A 168 -11.85 -14.35 6.39
CA MET A 168 -10.77 -14.10 5.44
C MET A 168 -9.55 -13.48 6.10
N LEU A 169 -9.65 -13.03 7.37
CA LEU A 169 -8.52 -12.43 8.08
C LEU A 169 -7.38 -13.43 8.19
N THR A 170 -6.24 -13.10 7.66
CA THR A 170 -5.11 -14.03 7.53
C THR A 170 -3.87 -13.47 8.21
N SER A 171 -3.40 -14.13 9.27
CA SER A 171 -2.24 -13.70 10.03
C SER A 171 -0.95 -14.14 9.36
N VAL A 172 -0.05 -13.20 9.12
CA VAL A 172 1.27 -13.44 8.53
C VAL A 172 2.30 -13.53 9.67
N ASP A 173 3.04 -14.64 9.73
CA ASP A 173 4.11 -14.88 10.69
C ASP A 173 5.19 -13.82 10.60
N PRO A 174 5.88 -13.55 11.75
CA PRO A 174 6.87 -12.48 11.74
C PRO A 174 7.95 -12.61 10.68
N UNK A 175 8.01 -11.68 9.83
CA UNK A 175 8.92 -11.56 8.87
C UNK A 175 10.02 -10.90 9.48
N ILE A 176 11.24 -11.61 9.66
CA ILE A 176 12.48 -11.05 10.18
C ILE A 176 12.95 -9.97 9.21
N VAL A 177 13.23 -8.77 9.71
CA VAL A 177 13.55 -7.61 8.88
C VAL A 177 14.92 -7.03 9.24
N SER A 178 15.52 -6.30 8.29
CA SER A 178 16.75 -5.53 8.47
C SER A 178 16.44 -4.06 8.24
N PRO A 179 15.97 -3.33 9.28
CA PRO A 179 15.52 -1.96 9.08
C PRO A 179 16.64 -1.02 8.68
N VAL A 180 16.31 -0.04 7.85
CA VAL A 180 17.21 1.04 7.44
C VAL A 180 16.95 2.25 8.34
N ASN A 181 17.99 2.67 9.05
CA ASN A 181 17.91 3.85 9.90
C ASN A 181 18.38 5.08 9.14
N SER A 182 17.53 6.08 9.04
CA SER A 182 17.87 7.43 8.66
C SER A 182 17.88 8.32 9.92
N ASN A 183 18.14 9.62 9.77
CA ASN A 183 18.26 10.51 10.95
C ASN A 183 17.03 10.44 11.85
N ASP A 184 15.85 10.66 11.28
CA ASP A 184 14.59 10.76 12.03
C ASP A 184 13.58 9.66 11.66
N THR A 185 13.98 8.69 10.83
CA THR A 185 13.07 7.66 10.31
C THR A 185 13.72 6.28 10.35
N ILE A 186 12.92 5.27 10.68
CA ILE A 186 13.28 3.86 10.58
C ILE A 186 12.40 3.25 9.49
N TYR A 187 13.01 2.72 8.43
CA TYR A 187 12.30 2.04 7.36
C TYR A 187 12.33 0.53 7.56
N ILE A 188 11.16 -0.09 7.45
CA ILE A 188 11.00 -1.55 7.44
C ILE A 188 10.64 -1.93 6.00
N ASP A 189 11.48 -2.72 5.36
CA ASP A 189 11.28 -3.12 3.97
C ASP A 189 10.64 -4.50 3.87
N LEU A 190 9.57 -4.59 3.10
CA LEU A 190 8.95 -5.85 2.68
C LEU A 190 8.89 -5.92 1.16
N ILE A 191 8.97 -7.13 0.62
CA ILE A 191 8.59 -7.44 -0.74
C ILE A 191 7.19 -8.07 -0.67
N ALA A 192 6.28 -7.62 -1.54
CA ALA A 192 4.99 -8.24 -1.72
C ALA A 192 4.92 -8.83 -3.13
N ASN A 193 5.00 -10.13 -3.23
CA ASN A 193 4.95 -10.90 -4.49
C ASN A 193 3.48 -10.97 -4.93
N ALA A 194 3.02 -9.98 -5.69
CA ALA A 194 1.62 -9.75 -6.01
C ALA A 194 1.00 -10.91 -6.82
N ASP A 195 1.78 -11.49 -7.72
CA ASP A 195 1.40 -12.65 -8.52
C ASP A 195 0.97 -13.83 -7.63
N LYS A 196 1.66 -14.00 -6.50
CA LYS A 196 1.45 -15.12 -5.59
C LYS A 196 0.06 -15.12 -4.92
N PHE A 197 -0.61 -13.97 -4.81
CA PHE A 197 -2.01 -13.95 -4.34
C PHE A 197 -2.90 -14.83 -5.22
N LEU A 198 -2.58 -14.92 -6.52
CA LEU A 198 -3.43 -15.59 -7.51
C LEU A 198 -2.99 -17.03 -7.84
N TYR A 199 -1.87 -17.52 -7.28
CA TYR A 199 -1.39 -18.86 -7.58
C TYR A 199 -2.43 -19.94 -7.22
N GLY A 200 -2.62 -20.88 -8.13
CA GLY A 200 -3.58 -21.97 -7.97
C GLY A 200 -5.04 -21.57 -8.24
N LEU A 201 -5.25 -20.34 -8.71
CA LEU A 201 -6.58 -19.84 -9.10
C LEU A 201 -6.68 -19.79 -10.62
N ASP A 202 -7.76 -20.37 -11.18
CA ASP A 202 -8.06 -20.23 -12.59
C ASP A 202 -8.83 -18.90 -12.78
N UNK A 203 -8.16 -17.77 -12.96
CA UNK A 203 -8.63 -16.57 -13.06
C UNK A 203 -9.66 -16.45 -14.01
N ASP A 204 -9.69 -17.28 -15.23
CA ASP A 204 -10.76 -17.27 -16.24
C ASP A 204 -12.05 -17.91 -15.72
N ALA A 205 -11.92 -19.06 -15.11
CA ALA A 205 -13.08 -19.77 -14.54
C ALA A 205 -13.71 -19.03 -13.35
N VAL A 206 -12.91 -18.33 -12.55
CA VAL A 206 -13.40 -17.52 -11.41
C VAL A 206 -14.15 -16.29 -11.91
N GLY A 207 -13.62 -15.61 -12.90
CA GLY A 207 -14.22 -14.38 -13.42
C GLY A 207 -14.40 -13.32 -12.35
N ILE A 208 -15.64 -13.04 -11.95
CA ILE A 208 -15.95 -12.05 -10.90
C ILE A 208 -16.44 -12.78 -9.64
N ASP A 209 -15.69 -12.64 -8.53
CA ASP A 209 -16.04 -13.26 -7.25
C ASP A 209 -15.89 -12.26 -6.08
N UNK A 210 -16.64 -11.92 -5.55
CA UNK A 210 -16.81 -11.04 -4.50
C UNK A 210 -17.43 -11.71 -3.39
N SER A 211 -16.85 -12.61 -2.86
CA SER A 211 -17.57 -13.46 -1.86
C SER A 211 -16.71 -13.99 -0.70
N UNK A 212 -17.20 -14.71 -0.07
CA UNK A 212 -16.76 -15.47 0.89
C UNK A 212 -16.42 -16.79 0.40
N UNK A 213 -16.47 -17.08 -0.74
CA UNK A 213 -16.33 -18.30 -1.38
C UNK A 213 -14.92 -18.75 -1.41
N PRO A 214 -14.84 -20.06 -1.86
CA PRO A 214 -13.53 -20.71 -1.75
C PRO A 214 -12.40 -19.93 -2.43
N ASN A 215 -12.62 -19.34 -3.53
CA ASN A 215 -11.57 -18.57 -4.26
C ASN A 215 -11.06 -17.34 -3.49
N UNK A 216 -11.75 -16.66 -2.94
CA UNK A 216 -11.36 -15.56 -2.21
C UNK A 216 -10.67 -15.95 -1.00
N LEU A 217 -11.15 -17.20 -0.37
CA LEU A 217 -10.41 -17.79 0.75
C LEU A 217 -9.01 -18.30 0.30
N ALA A 218 -8.94 -18.92 -0.83
CA ALA A 218 -7.64 -19.37 -1.38
C ALA A 218 -6.70 -18.16 -1.60
N MET A 219 -7.16 -17.11 -2.14
CA MET A 219 -6.40 -15.86 -2.29
C MET A 219 -5.88 -15.28 -0.95
N UNK A 220 -6.55 -15.25 -0.09
CA UNK A 220 -6.20 -14.82 1.12
C UNK A 220 -5.27 -15.68 1.75
N ASN A 221 -5.48 -17.07 1.74
CA ASN A 221 -4.54 -18.08 2.27
C ASN A 221 -3.19 -18.07 1.55
N ASN A 222 -3.15 -17.69 0.30
CA ASN A 222 -1.89 -17.58 -0.45
C ASN A 222 -0.92 -16.59 0.18
N ALA A 223 -1.41 -15.62 0.97
CA ALA A 223 -0.54 -14.71 1.72
C ALA A 223 0.48 -15.49 2.57
N ILE A 224 0.08 -16.67 3.09
CA ILE A 224 0.94 -17.55 3.89
C ILE A 224 1.52 -18.67 3.02
N ASN A 225 0.63 -19.43 2.35
CA ASN A 225 1.01 -20.67 1.68
C ASN A 225 2.01 -20.44 0.53
N MET A 226 1.93 -19.28 -0.11
CA MET A 226 2.80 -18.93 -1.25
C MET A 226 3.87 -17.90 -0.87
N ASN A 227 3.94 -17.49 0.42
CA ASN A 227 4.87 -16.46 0.88
C ASN A 227 4.73 -15.19 0.04
N VAL A 228 3.53 -14.62 0.03
CA VAL A 228 3.30 -13.32 -0.65
C VAL A 228 4.24 -12.28 -0.05
N PHE A 229 4.38 -12.27 1.27
CA PHE A 229 5.21 -11.27 1.96
C PHE A 229 6.56 -11.86 2.37
N GLU A 230 7.62 -11.15 2.02
CA GLU A 230 8.99 -11.52 2.37
C GLU A 230 9.72 -10.28 2.89
N ALA A 231 10.71 -10.50 3.75
CA ALA A 231 11.58 -9.41 4.19
C ALA A 231 12.32 -8.84 2.98
N GLY A 232 12.34 -7.52 2.87
CA GLY A 232 13.11 -6.84 1.84
C GLY A 232 14.60 -6.97 2.12
N ASN A 233 15.36 -7.53 1.19
CA ASN A 233 16.81 -7.62 1.29
C ASN A 233 17.44 -6.37 0.69
N LEU A 234 18.09 -5.61 1.53
CA LEU A 234 18.80 -4.39 1.14
C LEU A 234 20.00 -4.64 0.22
N SER A 235 20.41 -5.90 0.04
CA SER A 235 21.58 -6.24 -0.78
C SER A 235 21.28 -6.37 -2.28
N MET A 236 20.02 -6.30 -2.65
CA MET A 236 19.65 -6.20 -4.06
C MET A 236 19.63 -4.71 -4.42
N SER A 237 20.59 -4.27 -5.20
CA SER A 237 20.56 -2.93 -5.78
C SER A 237 19.42 -2.83 -6.78
N VAL A 238 18.20 -2.80 -6.28
CA VAL A 238 17.11 -2.24 -7.05
C VAL A 238 17.53 -0.78 -7.26
N GLN A 239 17.72 -0.37 -8.47
CA GLN A 239 17.85 1.06 -8.76
C GLN A 239 16.71 1.76 -8.06
N ASP A 240 17.15 2.48 -6.99
CA ASP A 240 16.22 3.10 -6.08
C ASP A 240 15.30 4.08 -6.84
N UNK A 241 14.42 3.62 -7.20
CA UNK A 241 13.47 4.30 -7.71
C UNK A 241 12.96 5.27 -6.81
N SER A 242 13.18 5.13 -5.54
CA SER A 242 12.80 6.08 -4.53
C SER A 242 13.46 7.45 -4.71
N ASN A 243 14.45 7.56 -5.54
CA ASN A 243 15.09 8.83 -5.88
C ASN A 243 14.54 9.46 -7.17
N LYS A 244 13.41 9.01 -7.69
CA LYS A 244 12.74 9.66 -8.81
C LYS A 244 11.33 10.07 -8.42
N ASN A 245 11.11 11.34 -8.62
CA ASN A 245 9.74 11.82 -8.55
C ASN A 245 8.86 11.05 -9.52
N UNK A 246 7.66 10.50 -9.17
CA UNK A 246 6.88 9.71 -9.97
C UNK A 246 5.50 10.14 -9.88
N VAL A 247 4.86 9.89 -10.85
CA VAL A 247 3.40 9.87 -10.87
C VAL A 247 2.89 8.66 -11.66
N TYR A 248 1.98 7.97 -11.04
CA TYR A 248 1.29 6.81 -11.66
C TYR A 248 -0.19 7.15 -11.77
N VAL A 249 -0.84 6.64 -12.82
CA VAL A 249 -2.28 6.83 -13.04
C VAL A 249 -2.93 5.47 -12.97
N ASP A 250 -3.77 5.27 -11.97
CA ASP A 250 -4.60 4.07 -11.84
C ASP A 250 -5.99 4.38 -12.37
N TYR A 251 -6.61 3.42 -13.03
CA TYR A 251 -7.96 3.56 -13.57
C TYR A 251 -8.88 2.60 -12.86
N THR A 252 -9.98 3.12 -12.35
CA THR A 252 -11.04 2.31 -11.76
C THR A 252 -12.12 2.03 -12.79
N LEU A 253 -12.93 1.03 -12.52
CA LEU A 253 -14.07 0.71 -13.38
C LEU A 253 -15.05 1.87 -13.59
N UNK A 254 -14.81 2.88 -12.91
CA UNK A 254 -15.58 4.01 -13.03
C UNK A 254 -14.98 5.03 -13.86
N UNK A 255 -14.07 4.68 -14.24
CA UNK A 255 -13.40 5.45 -15.09
C UNK A 255 -12.72 6.67 -14.58
N ALA A 256 -12.78 6.75 -13.37
CA ALA A 256 -12.15 7.93 -12.78
C ALA A 256 -10.67 7.62 -12.49
N PRO A 257 -9.75 8.50 -12.92
CA PRO A 257 -8.31 8.25 -12.68
C PRO A 257 -7.97 8.58 -11.22
N THR A 258 -7.11 7.76 -10.61
CA THR A 258 -6.44 8.05 -9.34
C THR A 258 -4.96 8.29 -9.63
N PHE A 259 -4.43 9.38 -9.12
CA PHE A 259 -3.04 9.78 -9.35
C PHE A 259 -2.20 9.51 -8.10
N ASN A 260 -1.38 8.48 -8.14
CA ASN A 260 -0.43 8.16 -7.07
C ASN A 260 0.90 8.83 -7.39
N TYR A 261 1.43 9.63 -6.48
CA TYR A 261 2.62 10.44 -6.76
C TYR A 261 3.56 10.51 -5.56
N HIS A 262 4.83 10.76 -5.89
CA HIS A 262 5.89 10.92 -4.90
C HIS A 262 6.90 11.95 -5.39
N PHE A 263 7.28 12.87 -4.49
CA PHE A 263 8.40 13.79 -4.66
C PHE A 263 9.40 13.57 -3.53
N ASN A 264 10.66 13.56 -3.84
CA ASN A 264 11.74 13.42 -2.85
C ASN A 264 11.82 14.60 -1.86
N SER A 265 11.36 15.76 -2.29
CA SER A 265 11.31 16.95 -1.44
C SER A 265 9.99 17.03 -0.70
N SER A 266 10.03 17.27 0.62
CA SER A 266 8.85 17.41 1.48
C SER A 266 8.02 18.68 1.23
N SER A 267 8.30 19.41 0.14
CA SER A 267 7.53 20.61 -0.25
C SER A 267 6.11 20.25 -0.64
N LYS A 268 5.19 21.17 -0.40
CA LYS A 268 3.78 21.01 -0.81
C LYS A 268 3.68 20.87 -2.33
N VAL A 269 2.76 20.03 -2.78
CA VAL A 269 2.55 19.73 -4.20
C VAL A 269 1.26 20.39 -4.68
N THR A 270 1.32 20.94 -5.89
CA THR A 270 0.16 21.39 -6.64
C THR A 270 -0.06 20.44 -7.82
N ILE A 271 -1.28 20.02 -8.03
CA ILE A 271 -1.70 19.23 -9.19
C ILE A 271 -2.51 20.13 -10.11
N ASP A 272 -2.18 20.15 -11.38
CA ASP A 272 -2.95 20.78 -12.45
C ASP A 272 -3.28 19.71 -13.49
N ILE A 273 -4.52 19.70 -13.98
CA ILE A 273 -4.94 18.82 -15.08
C ILE A 273 -5.41 19.66 -16.26
N TYR A 274 -4.93 19.31 -17.44
CA TYR A 274 -5.26 19.95 -18.72
C TYR A 274 -5.81 18.91 -19.70
N ASN A 275 -6.70 19.34 -20.62
CA ASN A 275 -7.02 18.51 -21.77
C ASN A 275 -5.89 18.62 -22.81
N ILE A 276 -5.97 17.82 -23.87
CA ILE A 276 -4.90 17.80 -24.90
C ILE A 276 -4.78 19.14 -25.66
N ASP A 277 -5.84 19.96 -25.68
CA ASP A 277 -5.80 21.30 -26.31
C ASP A 277 -5.17 22.36 -25.40
N GLY A 278 -4.73 21.99 -24.20
CA GLY A 278 -4.13 22.88 -23.23
C GLY A 278 -5.12 23.63 -22.33
N LYS A 279 -6.42 23.32 -22.44
CA LYS A 279 -7.43 23.92 -21.55
C LYS A 279 -7.26 23.38 -20.14
N HIS A 280 -7.13 24.27 -19.15
CA HIS A 280 -7.03 23.94 -17.75
C HIS A 280 -8.38 23.38 -17.24
N ILE A 281 -8.36 22.21 -16.64
CA ILE A 281 -9.54 21.46 -16.21
C ILE A 281 -9.77 21.56 -14.72
N LEU A 282 -8.69 21.36 -13.92
CA LEU A 282 -8.76 21.51 -12.47
C LEU A 282 -7.39 21.75 -11.85
N GLN A 283 -7.36 22.31 -10.64
CA GLN A 283 -6.16 22.47 -9.82
C GLN A 283 -6.48 22.03 -8.40
N GLU A 284 -5.49 21.44 -7.74
CA GLU A 284 -5.51 21.12 -6.30
C GLU A 284 -4.20 21.56 -5.65
N UNK A 285 -4.27 22.18 -4.68
CA UNK A 285 -3.13 22.77 -4.12
C UNK A 285 -2.84 22.20 -2.75
N ASN A 286 -1.67 22.48 -2.22
CA ASN A 286 -1.24 22.22 -0.82
C ASN A 286 -1.23 20.74 -0.41
N LEU A 287 -1.14 19.86 -1.37
CA LEU A 287 -1.06 18.43 -1.12
C LEU A 287 0.29 18.06 -0.47
N THR A 288 0.35 16.92 0.20
CA THR A 288 1.61 16.37 0.73
C THR A 288 2.58 16.04 -0.41
N HIS A 289 3.85 15.84 -0.10
CA HIS A 289 4.87 15.53 -1.11
C HIS A 289 4.69 14.13 -1.74
N GLU A 290 3.86 13.30 -1.11
CA GLU A 290 3.48 11.99 -1.64
C GLU A 290 2.03 11.69 -1.25
N GLY A 291 1.38 10.84 -2.03
CA GLY A 291 0.00 10.45 -1.76
C GLY A 291 -0.76 10.01 -3.00
N SER A 292 -2.06 9.84 -2.81
CA SER A 292 -3.00 9.53 -3.87
C SER A 292 -4.00 10.69 -4.00
N TYR A 293 -4.20 11.14 -5.21
CA TYR A 293 -5.18 12.19 -5.51
C TYR A 293 -6.27 11.65 -6.43
N PHE A 294 -7.49 11.80 -5.97
CA PHE A 294 -8.69 11.40 -6.71
C PHE A 294 -9.50 12.66 -7.08
N PRO A 295 -9.58 13.02 -8.36
CA PRO A 295 -10.40 14.17 -8.77
C PRO A 295 -11.89 13.87 -8.58
N LEU A 296 -12.60 14.75 -7.89
CA LEU A 296 -14.05 14.67 -7.72
C LEU A 296 -14.82 15.12 -8.97
N LYS A 297 -14.12 15.31 -10.10
CA LYS A 297 -14.67 15.82 -11.35
C LYS A 297 -14.78 14.71 -12.37
N GLU A 298 -15.90 14.64 -13.07
CA GLU A 298 -16.08 13.74 -14.23
C GLU A 298 -15.27 14.24 -15.42
N PHE A 299 -14.66 13.29 -16.05
CA PHE A 299 -13.87 13.56 -17.26
C PHE A 299 -14.55 12.92 -18.47
N UNK A 300 -14.47 13.47 -19.47
CA UNK A 300 -14.87 13.04 -20.71
C UNK A 300 -13.84 12.18 -21.33
N SER A 301 -14.35 11.33 -22.15
CA SER A 301 -13.37 10.53 -22.91
C SER A 301 -12.38 11.40 -23.65
N GLY A 302 -11.12 11.08 -23.52
CA GLY A 302 -10.04 11.88 -24.16
C GLY A 302 -8.67 11.78 -23.47
N UNK A 303 -7.71 12.38 -23.78
CA UNK A 303 -6.45 12.45 -23.35
C UNK A 303 -6.33 13.64 -22.56
N TYR A 304 -5.61 13.54 -21.63
CA TYR A 304 -5.37 14.58 -20.63
C TYR A 304 -3.90 14.59 -20.25
N ILE A 305 -3.47 15.73 -19.66
CA ILE A 305 -2.13 15.89 -19.12
C ILE A 305 -2.27 16.32 -17.67
N ILE A 306 -1.54 15.62 -16.77
CA ILE A 306 -1.42 16.01 -15.36
C ILE A 306 -0.03 16.60 -15.09
N UNK A 307 0.03 17.59 -14.38
CA UNK A 307 1.14 18.24 -14.05
C UNK A 307 1.19 18.31 -12.62
N LEU A 308 2.20 17.87 -11.96
CA LEU A 308 2.47 17.99 -10.52
C LEU A 308 3.69 18.88 -10.32
N ASN A 309 3.60 19.81 -9.39
CA ASN A 309 4.66 20.80 -9.14
C ASN A 309 4.81 21.04 -7.64
N ASN A 310 6.03 20.88 -7.09
CA ASN A 310 6.33 21.14 -5.68
C ASN A 310 7.11 22.44 -5.47
N GLY A 311 7.17 23.33 -6.47
CA GLY A 311 7.91 24.59 -6.43
C GLY A 311 9.38 24.47 -6.82
N LYS A 312 9.95 23.28 -6.80
CA LYS A 312 11.34 23.00 -7.20
C LYS A 312 11.42 22.11 -8.44
N GLU A 313 10.51 21.18 -8.53
CA GLU A 313 10.51 20.13 -9.55
C GLU A 313 9.10 19.98 -10.11
N LYS A 314 9.03 19.53 -11.35
CA LYS A 314 7.78 19.33 -12.06
C LYS A 314 7.76 17.95 -12.71
N ILE A 315 6.64 17.25 -12.51
CA ILE A 315 6.39 15.97 -13.20
C ILE A 315 5.19 16.19 -14.12
N THR A 316 5.28 15.65 -15.33
CA THR A 316 4.18 15.70 -16.29
C THR A 316 3.91 14.29 -16.78
N LYS A 317 2.63 13.91 -16.82
CA LYS A 317 2.22 12.61 -17.36
C LYS A 317 0.95 12.75 -18.19
N LYS A 318 0.92 12.05 -19.31
CA LYS A 318 -0.27 11.92 -20.15
C LYS A 318 -1.11 10.76 -19.65
N PHE A 319 -2.43 10.92 -19.63
CA PHE A 319 -3.38 9.85 -19.31
C PHE A 319 -4.59 9.92 -20.21
N THR A 320 -5.33 8.84 -20.32
CA THR A 320 -6.48 8.73 -21.23
C THR A 320 -7.70 8.26 -20.45
N ILE A 321 -8.83 8.88 -20.69
CA ILE A 321 -10.13 8.43 -20.19
C ILE A 321 -10.86 7.77 -21.34
N THR A 322 -11.31 6.55 -21.13
CA THR A 322 -12.18 5.81 -22.05
C THR A 322 -13.50 5.54 -21.31
N GLN A 323 -14.61 5.82 -21.92
CA GLN A 323 -15.95 5.50 -21.41
C GLN A 323 -16.50 4.29 -22.13
#